data_6add64c84884e2a727e7447d5b113cf4
#
_entry.id   6add64c84884e2a727e7447d5b113cf4
#
_cell.length_a   1.000
_cell.length_b   1.000
_cell.length_c   1.000
_cell.angle_alpha   90.00
_cell.angle_beta   90.00
_cell.angle_gamma   90.00
#
_symmetry.space_group_name_H-M   'P 1'
#
loop_
_entity.id
_entity.type
_entity.pdbx_description
1 polymer ?
#
loop_
_entity_poly.entity_id
_entity_poly.type
_entity_poly.pdbx_seq_one_letter_code
_entity_poly.pdbx_strand_id
1 'polypeptide(L)'
;MKNKQPRTEKTEATREAIIEAGRTLFRKHGYANVQVSTIVKHAGVSVGTFYYHFKSKGDLFAAVCHDFNSVFQLDPDIDYQHDDFTARTVMFFEKYADFIQALPYEKIATAFLQDYGNKTFLDPGRSSYHVLSVMIEGFQKSGKIEGGSPMKIVKDLFICARGGVYDWLLHEGDYSLRIRMREIMERIAPSYILHSDGEKQ
;
A
#
# COMPACT_ATOMS: atom_id res chain seq x y z
N MET A 1 -0.42 -38.29 -21.03
CA MET A 1 -1.01 -38.15 -19.68
C MET A 1 -1.27 -36.66 -19.44
N LYS A 2 -2.53 -36.22 -19.43
CA LYS A 2 -2.88 -34.80 -19.16
C LYS A 2 -2.82 -34.59 -17.65
N ASN A 3 -1.87 -33.77 -17.18
CA ASN A 3 -1.70 -33.40 -15.80
C ASN A 3 -2.92 -32.54 -15.35
N LYS A 4 -3.81 -33.14 -14.55
CA LYS A 4 -5.00 -32.48 -14.04
C LYS A 4 -4.56 -31.65 -12.83
N GLN A 5 -4.26 -30.34 -13.05
CA GLN A 5 -4.04 -29.40 -11.94
C GLN A 5 -5.20 -29.47 -10.95
N PRO A 6 -4.94 -29.43 -9.63
CA PRO A 6 -5.98 -29.45 -8.61
C PRO A 6 -6.99 -28.32 -8.85
N ARG A 7 -8.28 -28.61 -8.62
CA ARG A 7 -9.39 -27.68 -8.86
C ARG A 7 -9.24 -26.35 -8.10
N THR A 8 -8.58 -26.38 -6.96
CA THR A 8 -8.23 -25.22 -6.11
C THR A 8 -7.20 -24.28 -6.77
N GLU A 9 -6.12 -24.81 -7.36
CA GLU A 9 -5.10 -24.01 -8.04
C GLU A 9 -5.66 -23.28 -9.27
N LYS A 10 -6.53 -23.95 -10.05
CA LYS A 10 -7.18 -23.33 -11.21
C LYS A 10 -8.15 -22.24 -10.79
N THR A 11 -8.80 -22.38 -9.65
CA THR A 11 -9.74 -21.39 -9.10
C THR A 11 -8.97 -20.14 -8.62
N GLU A 12 -7.83 -20.33 -7.95
CA GLU A 12 -6.98 -19.23 -7.49
C GLU A 12 -6.34 -18.49 -8.67
N ALA A 13 -5.77 -19.19 -9.64
CA ALA A 13 -5.22 -18.58 -10.86
C ALA A 13 -6.27 -17.75 -11.62
N THR A 14 -7.52 -18.20 -11.65
CA THR A 14 -8.63 -17.44 -12.27
C THR A 14 -8.95 -16.17 -11.47
N ARG A 15 -8.95 -16.25 -10.14
CA ARG A 15 -9.16 -15.11 -9.25
C ARG A 15 -8.09 -14.05 -9.45
N GLU A 16 -6.82 -14.46 -9.50
CA GLU A 16 -5.68 -13.57 -9.75
C GLU A 16 -5.74 -12.91 -11.14
N ALA A 17 -6.13 -13.64 -12.18
CA ALA A 17 -6.32 -13.07 -13.52
C ALA A 17 -7.39 -11.97 -13.55
N ILE A 18 -8.47 -12.11 -12.77
CA ILE A 18 -9.51 -11.08 -12.65
C ILE A 18 -8.97 -9.86 -11.89
N ILE A 19 -8.19 -10.06 -10.81
CA ILE A 19 -7.56 -8.98 -10.03
C ILE A 19 -6.61 -8.18 -10.92
N GLU A 20 -5.74 -8.84 -11.69
CA GLU A 20 -4.78 -8.18 -12.56
C GLU A 20 -5.47 -7.40 -13.70
N ALA A 21 -6.53 -7.97 -14.29
CA ALA A 21 -7.38 -7.28 -15.26
C ALA A 21 -8.00 -6.01 -14.62
N GLY A 22 -8.54 -6.13 -13.42
CA GLY A 22 -9.09 -5.00 -12.66
C GLY A 22 -8.04 -3.93 -12.40
N ARG A 23 -6.86 -4.31 -11.92
CA ARG A 23 -5.73 -3.41 -11.65
C ARG A 23 -5.34 -2.61 -12.89
N THR A 24 -5.13 -3.30 -14.01
CA THR A 24 -4.75 -2.68 -15.28
C THR A 24 -5.79 -1.70 -15.78
N LEU A 25 -7.06 -2.11 -15.77
CA LEU A 25 -8.15 -1.31 -16.30
C LEU A 25 -8.47 -0.11 -15.39
N PHE A 26 -8.51 -0.29 -14.08
CA PHE A 26 -8.78 0.81 -13.14
C PHE A 26 -7.68 1.87 -13.20
N ARG A 27 -6.43 1.47 -13.33
CA ARG A 27 -5.30 2.40 -13.49
C ARG A 27 -5.39 3.18 -14.80
N LYS A 28 -5.77 2.52 -15.90
CA LYS A 28 -5.78 3.13 -17.25
C LYS A 28 -6.98 4.03 -17.50
N HIS A 29 -8.16 3.64 -17.01
CA HIS A 29 -9.44 4.25 -17.39
C HIS A 29 -10.19 4.88 -16.21
N GLY A 30 -9.70 4.72 -14.98
CA GLY A 30 -10.41 5.08 -13.74
C GLY A 30 -11.48 4.05 -13.37
N TYR A 31 -11.74 3.91 -12.06
CA TYR A 31 -12.73 2.94 -11.55
C TYR A 31 -14.15 3.19 -12.10
N ALA A 32 -14.59 4.45 -12.17
CA ALA A 32 -15.95 4.81 -12.59
C ALA A 32 -16.25 4.33 -14.01
N ASN A 33 -15.28 4.46 -14.93
CA ASN A 33 -15.43 4.21 -16.35
C ASN A 33 -15.26 2.72 -16.75
N VAL A 34 -14.85 1.86 -15.83
CA VAL A 34 -14.65 0.43 -16.10
C VAL A 34 -15.88 -0.36 -15.74
N GLN A 35 -16.41 -1.12 -16.72
CA GLN A 35 -17.54 -2.05 -16.52
C GLN A 35 -17.04 -3.48 -16.28
N VAL A 36 -17.83 -4.31 -15.56
CA VAL A 36 -17.52 -5.72 -15.31
C VAL A 36 -17.34 -6.48 -16.64
N SER A 37 -18.13 -6.16 -17.66
CA SER A 37 -18.01 -6.75 -19.02
C SER A 37 -16.63 -6.52 -19.64
N THR A 38 -16.02 -5.36 -19.42
CA THR A 38 -14.66 -5.05 -19.87
C THR A 38 -13.62 -5.85 -19.09
N ILE A 39 -13.81 -5.98 -17.78
CA ILE A 39 -12.91 -6.74 -16.91
C ILE A 39 -12.88 -8.21 -17.32
N VAL A 40 -14.03 -8.84 -17.46
CA VAL A 40 -14.11 -10.27 -17.82
C VAL A 40 -13.55 -10.56 -19.21
N LYS A 41 -13.76 -9.65 -20.16
CA LYS A 41 -13.16 -9.75 -21.49
C LYS A 41 -11.63 -9.68 -21.42
N HIS A 42 -11.09 -8.78 -20.59
CA HIS A 42 -9.65 -8.62 -20.40
C HIS A 42 -9.03 -9.82 -19.68
N ALA A 43 -9.72 -10.36 -18.68
CA ALA A 43 -9.29 -11.53 -17.91
C ALA A 43 -9.50 -12.85 -18.66
N GLY A 44 -10.20 -12.87 -19.80
CA GLY A 44 -10.51 -14.10 -20.53
C GLY A 44 -11.49 -15.04 -19.80
N VAL A 45 -12.40 -14.49 -18.99
CA VAL A 45 -13.37 -15.28 -18.20
C VAL A 45 -14.81 -14.90 -18.52
N SER A 46 -15.77 -15.73 -18.08
CA SER A 46 -17.19 -15.40 -18.19
C SER A 46 -17.65 -14.44 -17.08
N VAL A 47 -18.78 -13.74 -17.33
CA VAL A 47 -19.44 -12.91 -16.31
C VAL A 47 -19.84 -13.75 -15.07
N GLY A 48 -20.32 -14.98 -15.29
CA GLY A 48 -20.64 -15.90 -14.20
C GLY A 48 -19.41 -16.27 -13.35
N THR A 49 -18.23 -16.45 -14.01
CA THR A 49 -16.95 -16.68 -13.32
C THR A 49 -16.55 -15.48 -12.49
N PHE A 50 -16.75 -14.27 -12.98
CA PHE A 50 -16.49 -13.06 -12.19
C PHE A 50 -17.34 -13.04 -10.91
N TYR A 51 -18.66 -13.22 -11.02
CA TYR A 51 -19.56 -13.19 -9.86
C TYR A 51 -19.41 -14.38 -8.91
N TYR A 52 -18.78 -15.45 -9.36
CA TYR A 52 -18.35 -16.55 -8.48
C TYR A 52 -17.23 -16.08 -7.53
N HIS A 53 -16.30 -15.22 -7.99
CA HIS A 53 -15.16 -14.75 -7.21
C HIS A 53 -15.41 -13.43 -6.48
N PHE A 54 -16.20 -12.53 -7.07
CA PHE A 54 -16.44 -11.17 -6.57
C PHE A 54 -17.92 -10.82 -6.68
N LYS A 55 -18.54 -10.45 -5.56
CA LYS A 55 -19.97 -10.10 -5.52
C LYS A 55 -20.29 -8.82 -6.30
N SER A 56 -19.28 -7.95 -6.46
CA SER A 56 -19.42 -6.65 -7.13
C SER A 56 -18.07 -6.16 -7.71
N LYS A 57 -18.14 -5.13 -8.56
CA LYS A 57 -16.94 -4.38 -8.98
C LYS A 57 -16.21 -3.77 -7.79
N GLY A 58 -16.95 -3.38 -6.74
CA GLY A 58 -16.40 -2.88 -5.48
C GLY A 58 -15.57 -3.92 -4.75
N ASP A 59 -16.03 -5.18 -4.69
CA ASP A 59 -15.26 -6.27 -4.06
C ASP A 59 -13.98 -6.58 -4.83
N LEU A 60 -14.04 -6.54 -6.17
CA LEU A 60 -12.82 -6.65 -6.98
C LEU A 60 -11.88 -5.49 -6.69
N PHE A 61 -12.41 -4.26 -6.60
CA PHE A 61 -11.59 -3.10 -6.28
C PHE A 61 -10.93 -3.23 -4.90
N ALA A 62 -11.68 -3.69 -3.89
CA ALA A 62 -11.12 -3.99 -2.58
C ALA A 62 -9.99 -5.04 -2.65
N ALA A 63 -10.17 -6.08 -3.47
CA ALA A 63 -9.13 -7.10 -3.69
C ALA A 63 -7.91 -6.53 -4.42
N VAL A 64 -8.10 -5.70 -5.44
CA VAL A 64 -7.02 -4.96 -6.12
C VAL A 64 -6.26 -4.07 -5.13
N CYS A 65 -6.97 -3.42 -4.21
CA CYS A 65 -6.35 -2.63 -3.14
C CYS A 65 -5.69 -3.51 -2.06
N HIS A 66 -6.21 -4.72 -1.81
CA HIS A 66 -5.62 -5.66 -0.86
C HIS A 66 -4.31 -6.26 -1.37
N ASP A 67 -4.16 -6.38 -2.69
CA ASP A 67 -2.91 -6.78 -3.33
C ASP A 67 -1.84 -5.64 -3.34
N PHE A 68 -2.06 -4.63 -2.53
CA PHE A 68 -1.07 -3.64 -2.08
C PHE A 68 0.23 -4.30 -1.58
N ASN A 69 0.13 -5.56 -1.22
CA ASN A 69 1.23 -6.41 -0.78
C ASN A 69 2.33 -6.59 -1.83
N SER A 70 1.98 -6.58 -3.12
CA SER A 70 2.97 -6.74 -4.19
C SER A 70 3.76 -5.45 -4.49
N VAL A 71 3.23 -4.29 -4.08
CA VAL A 71 3.91 -2.98 -4.26
C VAL A 71 4.94 -2.74 -3.16
N PHE A 72 4.67 -3.29 -1.96
CA PHE A 72 5.56 -3.19 -0.80
C PHE A 72 6.27 -4.53 -0.57
N GLN A 73 7.31 -4.77 -1.35
CA GLN A 73 8.28 -5.80 -1.04
C GLN A 73 9.46 -5.16 -0.30
N LEU A 74 10.01 -5.91 0.65
CA LEU A 74 11.30 -5.57 1.21
C LEU A 74 12.30 -5.50 0.05
N ASP A 75 13.03 -4.41 -0.01
CA ASP A 75 14.19 -4.32 -0.88
C ASP A 75 15.23 -5.33 -0.34
N PRO A 76 15.58 -6.37 -1.09
CA PRO A 76 16.54 -7.37 -0.63
C PRO A 76 17.95 -6.80 -0.43
N ASP A 77 18.23 -5.63 -1.05
CA ASP A 77 19.53 -4.99 -1.06
C ASP A 77 19.67 -3.90 0.02
N ILE A 78 18.76 -3.85 1.02
CA ILE A 78 18.91 -2.88 2.12
C ILE A 78 20.16 -3.21 2.95
N ASP A 79 21.10 -2.28 2.95
CA ASP A 79 22.24 -2.29 3.87
C ASP A 79 21.96 -1.46 5.10
N TYR A 80 21.47 -2.09 6.16
CA TYR A 80 21.10 -1.43 7.41
C TYR A 80 22.27 -0.72 8.12
N GLN A 81 23.50 -1.04 7.77
CA GLN A 81 24.69 -0.39 8.34
C GLN A 81 25.05 0.91 7.61
N HIS A 82 24.85 0.95 6.29
CA HIS A 82 25.27 2.08 5.46
C HIS A 82 24.09 2.92 4.96
N ASP A 83 22.92 2.33 4.78
CA ASP A 83 21.74 3.06 4.31
C ASP A 83 21.24 4.09 5.33
N ASP A 84 20.67 5.17 4.81
CA ASP A 84 20.02 6.21 5.58
C ASP A 84 18.56 5.82 5.90
N PHE A 85 18.21 5.80 7.18
CA PHE A 85 16.87 5.46 7.63
C PHE A 85 15.80 6.43 7.10
N THR A 86 16.12 7.75 7.11
CA THR A 86 15.18 8.76 6.61
C THR A 86 14.91 8.57 5.13
N ALA A 87 15.97 8.40 4.32
CA ALA A 87 15.83 8.18 2.89
C ALA A 87 14.99 6.92 2.58
N ARG A 88 15.23 5.82 3.28
CA ARG A 88 14.45 4.57 3.09
C ARG A 88 12.99 4.75 3.51
N THR A 89 12.72 5.48 4.60
CA THR A 89 11.36 5.80 5.04
C THR A 89 10.64 6.69 4.02
N VAL A 90 11.31 7.73 3.50
CA VAL A 90 10.79 8.59 2.44
C VAL A 90 10.42 7.77 1.20
N MET A 91 11.34 6.93 0.70
CA MET A 91 11.08 6.08 -0.47
C MET A 91 9.86 5.17 -0.27
N PHE A 92 9.70 4.60 0.92
CA PHE A 92 8.56 3.76 1.25
C PHE A 92 7.24 4.55 1.15
N PHE A 93 7.18 5.73 1.75
CA PHE A 93 5.97 6.54 1.77
C PHE A 93 5.70 7.29 0.47
N GLU A 94 6.71 7.54 -0.36
CA GLU A 94 6.50 7.98 -1.74
C GLU A 94 5.79 6.90 -2.57
N LYS A 95 6.20 5.63 -2.45
CA LYS A 95 5.50 4.52 -3.09
C LYS A 95 4.05 4.39 -2.57
N TYR A 96 3.84 4.64 -1.26
CA TYR A 96 2.50 4.69 -0.68
C TYR A 96 1.65 5.80 -1.31
N ALA A 97 2.21 7.00 -1.47
CA ALA A 97 1.53 8.12 -2.11
C ALA A 97 1.20 7.84 -3.59
N ASP A 98 2.16 7.31 -4.35
CA ASP A 98 1.95 6.92 -5.75
C ASP A 98 0.80 5.91 -5.88
N PHE A 99 0.75 4.92 -4.97
CA PHE A 99 -0.35 3.98 -4.94
C PHE A 99 -1.69 4.66 -4.66
N ILE A 100 -1.77 5.52 -3.65
CA ILE A 100 -3.01 6.25 -3.32
C ILE A 100 -3.45 7.08 -4.53
N GLN A 101 -2.55 7.84 -5.16
CA GLN A 101 -2.88 8.66 -6.35
C GLN A 101 -3.28 7.84 -7.59
N ALA A 102 -2.86 6.57 -7.67
CA ALA A 102 -3.29 5.67 -8.74
C ALA A 102 -4.72 5.12 -8.56
N LEU A 103 -5.30 5.26 -7.36
CA LEU A 103 -6.67 4.85 -7.08
C LEU A 103 -7.67 5.96 -7.48
N PRO A 104 -8.92 5.59 -7.83
CA PRO A 104 -9.95 6.59 -8.10
C PRO A 104 -10.21 7.48 -6.88
N TYR A 105 -10.16 8.79 -7.10
CA TYR A 105 -10.32 9.79 -6.04
C TYR A 105 -11.57 9.56 -5.17
N GLU A 106 -12.74 9.34 -5.81
CA GLU A 106 -14.02 9.13 -5.10
C GLU A 106 -14.00 7.92 -4.18
N LYS A 107 -13.21 6.89 -4.52
CA LYS A 107 -13.06 5.70 -3.68
C LYS A 107 -12.19 5.96 -2.48
N ILE A 108 -11.13 6.73 -2.66
CA ILE A 108 -10.25 7.12 -1.55
C ILE A 108 -11.02 8.06 -0.62
N ALA A 109 -11.71 9.06 -1.16
CA ALA A 109 -12.53 9.98 -0.40
C ALA A 109 -13.59 9.25 0.42
N THR A 110 -14.32 8.29 -0.20
CA THR A 110 -15.29 7.46 0.52
C THR A 110 -14.64 6.66 1.65
N ALA A 111 -13.49 6.03 1.37
CA ALA A 111 -12.81 5.19 2.36
C ALA A 111 -12.23 5.98 3.54
N PHE A 112 -11.74 7.20 3.30
CA PHE A 112 -11.13 8.05 4.33
C PHE A 112 -12.12 8.96 5.05
N LEU A 113 -13.16 9.46 4.35
CA LEU A 113 -14.05 10.50 4.88
C LEU A 113 -15.41 9.94 5.35
N GLN A 114 -15.87 8.84 4.80
CA GLN A 114 -17.23 8.34 5.04
C GLN A 114 -17.29 6.98 5.74
N ASP A 115 -16.26 6.14 5.62
CA ASP A 115 -16.30 4.76 6.11
C ASP A 115 -15.61 4.63 7.48
N TYR A 116 -16.18 5.26 8.50
CA TYR A 116 -15.71 5.14 9.90
C TYR A 116 -15.77 3.71 10.45
N GLY A 117 -16.52 2.81 9.83
CA GLY A 117 -16.64 1.40 10.22
C GLY A 117 -15.60 0.48 9.60
N ASN A 118 -14.97 0.90 8.51
CA ASN A 118 -14.02 0.07 7.77
C ASN A 118 -12.60 0.20 8.33
N LYS A 119 -12.28 -0.63 9.31
CA LYS A 119 -10.93 -0.71 9.91
C LYS A 119 -9.86 -1.23 8.94
N THR A 120 -10.20 -1.46 7.67
CA THR A 120 -9.29 -2.04 6.67
C THR A 120 -8.01 -1.22 6.51
N PHE A 121 -8.08 0.12 6.64
CA PHE A 121 -6.89 0.99 6.60
C PHE A 121 -6.07 0.99 7.90
N LEU A 122 -6.60 0.44 8.97
CA LEU A 122 -5.94 0.36 10.29
C LEU A 122 -5.42 -1.03 10.59
N ASP A 123 -5.62 -2.01 9.68
CA ASP A 123 -5.25 -3.40 9.91
C ASP A 123 -3.72 -3.58 9.93
N PRO A 124 -3.13 -3.92 11.10
CA PRO A 124 -1.70 -4.20 11.23
C PRO A 124 -1.27 -5.47 10.46
N GLY A 125 -2.23 -6.32 10.07
CA GLY A 125 -1.99 -7.51 9.24
C GLY A 125 -1.70 -7.18 7.77
N ARG A 126 -1.77 -5.92 7.36
CA ARG A 126 -1.38 -5.51 6.01
C ARG A 126 0.12 -5.69 5.80
N SER A 127 0.51 -6.18 4.64
CA SER A 127 1.92 -6.40 4.35
C SER A 127 2.73 -5.10 4.34
N SER A 128 2.13 -3.95 4.01
CA SER A 128 2.83 -2.65 4.12
C SER A 128 3.30 -2.36 5.56
N TYR A 129 2.47 -2.67 6.56
CA TYR A 129 2.85 -2.56 7.97
C TYR A 129 3.95 -3.56 8.33
N HIS A 130 3.82 -4.79 7.84
CA HIS A 130 4.81 -5.83 8.07
C HIS A 130 6.14 -5.48 7.42
N VAL A 131 6.14 -5.09 6.14
CA VAL A 131 7.36 -4.70 5.41
C VAL A 131 8.07 -3.54 6.11
N LEU A 132 7.32 -2.49 6.49
CA LEU A 132 7.90 -1.36 7.20
C LEU A 132 8.42 -1.78 8.59
N SER A 133 7.70 -2.68 9.29
CA SER A 133 8.14 -3.21 10.59
C SER A 133 9.47 -3.96 10.50
N VAL A 134 9.64 -4.80 9.47
CA VAL A 134 10.89 -5.53 9.23
C VAL A 134 12.04 -4.57 8.90
N MET A 135 11.78 -3.55 8.08
CA MET A 135 12.77 -2.51 7.78
C MET A 135 13.19 -1.77 9.07
N ILE A 136 12.24 -1.33 9.88
CA ILE A 136 12.51 -0.66 11.16
C ILE A 136 13.32 -1.57 12.09
N GLU A 137 12.92 -2.83 12.24
CA GLU A 137 13.64 -3.81 13.06
C GLU A 137 15.10 -3.98 12.61
N GLY A 138 15.37 -3.97 11.30
CA GLY A 138 16.72 -4.02 10.75
C GLY A 138 17.56 -2.79 11.16
N PHE A 139 16.99 -1.58 11.07
CA PHE A 139 17.68 -0.36 11.51
C PHE A 139 17.86 -0.29 13.05
N GLN A 140 16.93 -0.84 13.82
CA GLN A 140 17.09 -0.98 15.28
C GLN A 140 18.25 -1.92 15.64
N LYS A 141 18.33 -3.08 14.96
CA LYS A 141 19.43 -4.05 15.16
C LYS A 141 20.80 -3.48 14.74
N SER A 142 20.84 -2.58 13.77
CA SER A 142 22.07 -1.89 13.38
C SER A 142 22.45 -0.75 14.35
N GLY A 143 21.61 -0.42 15.33
CA GLY A 143 21.87 0.65 16.28
C GLY A 143 21.69 2.06 15.76
N LYS A 144 21.08 2.25 14.57
CA LYS A 144 20.88 3.58 13.96
C LYS A 144 19.69 4.34 14.47
N ILE A 145 18.66 3.62 14.92
CA ILE A 145 17.43 4.24 15.43
C ILE A 145 17.07 3.69 16.82
N GLU A 146 16.18 4.40 17.50
CA GLU A 146 15.73 4.03 18.82
C GLU A 146 15.17 2.59 18.87
N GLY A 147 15.42 1.91 19.98
CA GLY A 147 14.88 0.58 20.25
C GLY A 147 13.41 0.61 20.64
N GLY A 148 12.86 -0.58 20.90
CA GLY A 148 11.47 -0.75 21.34
C GLY A 148 10.64 -1.49 20.29
N SER A 149 9.32 -1.30 20.34
CA SER A 149 8.41 -1.99 19.40
C SER A 149 8.47 -1.38 18.00
N PRO A 150 8.95 -2.10 16.96
CA PRO A 150 8.93 -1.62 15.59
C PRO A 150 7.54 -1.20 15.13
N MET A 151 6.51 -1.94 15.59
CA MET A 151 5.11 -1.66 15.24
C MET A 151 4.61 -0.32 15.81
N LYS A 152 5.18 0.19 16.91
CA LYS A 152 4.84 1.52 17.41
C LYS A 152 5.29 2.59 16.40
N ILE A 153 6.55 2.54 15.98
CA ILE A 153 7.09 3.46 14.96
C ILE A 153 6.28 3.37 13.65
N VAL A 154 5.96 2.15 13.20
CA VAL A 154 5.10 1.93 12.03
C VAL A 154 3.77 2.68 12.17
N LYS A 155 3.09 2.53 13.31
CA LYS A 155 1.79 3.18 13.55
C LYS A 155 1.91 4.69 13.55
N ASP A 156 2.95 5.24 14.17
CA ASP A 156 3.16 6.69 14.24
C ASP A 156 3.44 7.27 12.84
N LEU A 157 4.29 6.62 12.04
CA LEU A 157 4.54 7.02 10.66
C LEU A 157 3.26 6.95 9.80
N PHE A 158 2.45 5.89 9.94
CA PHE A 158 1.19 5.78 9.21
C PHE A 158 0.11 6.77 9.69
N ILE A 159 0.13 7.21 10.96
CA ILE A 159 -0.75 8.30 11.42
C ILE A 159 -0.43 9.56 10.64
N CYS A 160 0.85 9.92 10.53
CA CYS A 160 1.29 11.09 9.80
C CYS A 160 0.98 10.99 8.29
N ALA A 161 1.26 9.83 7.70
CA ALA A 161 0.97 9.57 6.29
C ALA A 161 -0.53 9.69 5.98
N ARG A 162 -1.40 9.12 6.84
CA ARG A 162 -2.85 9.26 6.67
C ARG A 162 -3.33 10.69 6.85
N GLY A 163 -2.70 11.46 7.75
CA GLY A 163 -2.93 12.89 7.86
C GLY A 163 -2.64 13.62 6.54
N GLY A 164 -1.53 13.29 5.87
CA GLY A 164 -1.19 13.82 4.56
C GLY A 164 -2.18 13.44 3.47
N VAL A 165 -2.68 12.18 3.46
CA VAL A 165 -3.74 11.76 2.52
C VAL A 165 -5.04 12.51 2.80
N TYR A 166 -5.42 12.66 4.06
CA TYR A 166 -6.63 13.39 4.46
C TYR A 166 -6.58 14.84 4.01
N ASP A 167 -5.45 15.52 4.25
CA ASP A 167 -5.23 16.90 3.81
C ASP A 167 -5.32 17.02 2.28
N TRP A 168 -4.70 16.08 1.54
CA TRP A 168 -4.79 16.03 0.08
C TRP A 168 -6.22 15.85 -0.43
N LEU A 169 -7.05 15.05 0.28
CA LEU A 169 -8.46 14.87 -0.04
C LEU A 169 -9.29 16.14 0.23
N LEU A 170 -8.98 16.90 1.29
CA LEU A 170 -9.63 18.19 1.56
C LEU A 170 -9.32 19.25 0.51
N HIS A 171 -8.18 19.12 -0.16
CA HIS A 171 -7.76 19.98 -1.27
C HIS A 171 -8.10 19.38 -2.66
N GLU A 172 -9.05 18.45 -2.71
CA GLU A 172 -9.54 17.83 -3.96
C GLU A 172 -8.43 17.24 -4.86
N GLY A 173 -7.26 16.91 -4.27
CA GLY A 173 -6.13 16.34 -4.98
C GLY A 173 -5.35 17.34 -5.83
N ASP A 174 -5.42 18.63 -5.55
CA ASP A 174 -4.84 19.72 -6.35
C ASP A 174 -3.32 19.86 -6.30
N TYR A 175 -2.67 19.04 -5.44
CA TYR A 175 -1.20 18.98 -5.32
C TYR A 175 -0.66 17.55 -5.38
N SER A 176 0.66 17.41 -5.53
CA SER A 176 1.31 16.09 -5.53
C SER A 176 1.38 15.51 -4.12
N LEU A 177 0.60 14.45 -3.87
CA LEU A 177 0.65 13.72 -2.60
C LEU A 177 2.05 13.10 -2.38
N ARG A 178 2.74 12.68 -3.44
CA ARG A 178 4.10 12.15 -3.37
C ARG A 178 5.08 13.16 -2.79
N ILE A 179 5.06 14.41 -3.30
CA ILE A 179 5.93 15.49 -2.81
C ILE A 179 5.59 15.80 -1.34
N ARG A 180 4.29 15.91 -1.03
CA ARG A 180 3.84 16.18 0.32
C ARG A 180 4.24 15.09 1.30
N MET A 181 4.16 13.83 0.89
CA MET A 181 4.56 12.69 1.70
C MET A 181 6.06 12.69 1.98
N ARG A 182 6.89 13.03 1.00
CA ARG A 182 8.34 13.23 1.18
C ARG A 182 8.60 14.27 2.27
N GLU A 183 8.01 15.46 2.15
CA GLU A 183 8.19 16.56 3.11
C GLU A 183 7.80 16.15 4.55
N ILE A 184 6.71 15.38 4.70
CA ILE A 184 6.26 14.87 5.98
C ILE A 184 7.30 13.90 6.56
N MET A 185 7.76 12.94 5.76
CA MET A 185 8.68 11.91 6.24
C MET A 185 10.09 12.44 6.51
N GLU A 186 10.58 13.38 5.72
CA GLU A 186 11.87 14.07 5.96
C GLU A 186 11.88 14.83 7.30
N ARG A 187 10.72 15.27 7.79
CA ARG A 187 10.61 15.93 9.10
C ARG A 187 10.44 14.97 10.26
N ILE A 188 9.79 13.84 10.04
CA ILE A 188 9.38 12.93 11.11
C ILE A 188 10.39 11.80 11.32
N ALA A 189 10.89 11.18 10.24
CA ALA A 189 11.79 10.04 10.36
C ALA A 189 13.08 10.35 11.15
N PRO A 190 13.71 11.53 11.05
CA PRO A 190 14.90 11.84 11.83
C PRO A 190 14.70 11.80 13.35
N SER A 191 13.45 11.98 13.84
CA SER A 191 13.18 11.94 15.28
C SER A 191 13.42 10.58 15.92
N TYR A 192 13.51 9.52 15.13
CA TYR A 192 13.81 8.16 15.59
C TYR A 192 15.31 7.82 15.54
N ILE A 193 16.12 8.65 14.90
CA ILE A 193 17.57 8.41 14.76
C ILE A 193 18.26 8.65 16.10
N LEU A 194 19.10 7.69 16.50
CA LEU A 194 19.94 7.86 17.68
C LEU A 194 21.07 8.84 17.32
N HIS A 195 21.06 9.98 17.98
CA HIS A 195 22.22 10.86 17.95
C HIS A 195 23.33 10.27 18.84
N SER A 196 24.48 9.96 18.27
CA SER A 196 25.65 9.64 19.08
C SER A 196 25.91 10.82 20.02
N ASP A 197 25.86 10.58 21.35
CA ASP A 197 26.22 11.57 22.36
C ASP A 197 27.68 12.00 22.17
N GLY A 198 27.93 12.95 21.31
CA GLY A 198 29.28 13.37 20.92
C GLY A 198 29.40 14.82 20.47
N GLU A 199 28.33 15.63 20.46
CA GLU A 199 28.45 17.08 20.23
C GLU A 199 27.62 17.87 21.24
N LYS A 200 28.06 17.84 22.51
CA LYS A 200 27.80 18.94 23.43
C LYS A 200 28.96 19.92 23.28
N GLN A 201 28.77 20.96 22.47
CA GLN A 201 29.44 22.24 22.66
C GLN A 201 28.41 23.36 22.58
#